data_1525e775e2439736122bfc1261bb0be8
#
_entry.id   1525e775e2439736122bfc1261bb0be8
#
_cell.length_a   1.000
_cell.length_b   1.000
_cell.length_c   1.000
_cell.angle_alpha   90.00
_cell.angle_beta   90.00
_cell.angle_gamma   90.00
#
_symmetry.space_group_name_H-M   'P 1'
#
loop_
_entity.id
_entity.type
_entity.pdbx_description
1 polymer ?
#
loop_
_entity_poly.entity_id
_entity_poly.type
_entity_poly.pdbx_seq_one_letter_code
_entity_poly.pdbx_strand_id
1 'polypeptide(L)'
;MNVILRKIKEKGLLWLIARVRQELRAPSNKFGKTVIDFLLMAKKRIPSLAAKVIEDDLLYGIYDLDVCDLTYVMGMCLVDFEMEARRKNKQGFIIVIVPSSLDSNLGWKEYDSVIDNNSKLWRFQNIVLPLTFLSPYCRGVYVLPRRSDAIAFAKTHDVYPDLYDGINLRKGDINDLIYRKLDRPGLFEGLKANIQGLKYVKDWLHAQGVQPLVVTITMRDSPFETGRNSDIKAWSSFTRYLLAAGYSPVVIPDTDNAFCEKLGFEGVTFFTECAWNMGLRMALYETAYLNFFTSNGCVVLTMFNPRCSYIAMNLLPEGSIVTTEEAYKKVGHVIGDNYKFANQRQRMCFKPDTDENIRTEFDRFVKDNPPANSIVETE
;
A
#
# COMPACT_ATOMS: atom_id res chain seq x y z
N MET A 1 -36.17 -3.62 -11.31
CA MET A 1 -36.52 -4.97 -11.86
C MET A 1 -36.35 -5.04 -13.38
N ASN A 2 -36.84 -4.06 -14.16
CA ASN A 2 -36.80 -4.11 -15.64
C ASN A 2 -35.39 -4.11 -16.29
N VAL A 3 -34.38 -3.48 -15.70
CA VAL A 3 -33.03 -3.38 -16.28
C VAL A 3 -32.28 -4.73 -16.24
N ILE A 4 -32.42 -5.46 -15.16
CA ILE A 4 -31.78 -6.77 -14.99
C ILE A 4 -32.41 -7.80 -15.93
N LEU A 5 -33.72 -7.84 -16.01
CA LEU A 5 -34.47 -8.73 -16.92
C LEU A 5 -34.13 -8.47 -18.39
N ARG A 6 -33.96 -7.19 -18.79
CA ARG A 6 -33.54 -6.82 -20.13
C ARG A 6 -32.12 -7.34 -20.40
N LYS A 7 -31.17 -7.16 -19.49
CA LYS A 7 -29.79 -7.62 -19.65
C LYS A 7 -29.65 -9.15 -19.63
N ILE A 8 -30.53 -9.87 -18.92
CA ILE A 8 -30.59 -11.33 -18.98
C ILE A 8 -31.07 -11.78 -20.35
N LYS A 9 -32.07 -11.13 -20.93
CA LYS A 9 -32.55 -11.41 -22.29
C LYS A 9 -31.48 -11.15 -23.37
N GLU A 10 -30.71 -10.07 -23.20
CA GLU A 10 -29.67 -9.63 -24.15
C GLU A 10 -28.39 -10.47 -24.06
N LYS A 11 -27.96 -10.87 -22.84
CA LYS A 11 -26.64 -11.45 -22.57
C LYS A 11 -26.65 -12.88 -22.04
N GLY A 12 -27.85 -13.42 -21.79
CA GLY A 12 -28.03 -14.81 -21.37
C GLY A 12 -27.76 -15.10 -19.90
N LEU A 13 -28.08 -16.32 -19.49
CA LEU A 13 -27.97 -16.79 -18.10
C LEU A 13 -26.52 -16.80 -17.58
N LEU A 14 -25.55 -17.08 -18.44
CA LEU A 14 -24.13 -17.11 -18.11
C LEU A 14 -23.63 -15.71 -17.68
N TRP A 15 -24.13 -14.65 -18.30
CA TRP A 15 -23.83 -13.29 -17.87
C TRP A 15 -24.38 -12.99 -16.47
N LEU A 16 -25.59 -13.48 -16.15
CA LEU A 16 -26.16 -13.32 -14.80
C LEU A 16 -25.31 -14.03 -13.76
N ILE A 17 -24.88 -15.25 -14.04
CA ILE A 17 -24.02 -16.03 -13.14
C ILE A 17 -22.68 -15.30 -12.94
N ALA A 18 -22.07 -14.81 -14.01
CA ALA A 18 -20.81 -14.04 -13.93
C ALA A 18 -21.01 -12.75 -13.15
N ARG A 19 -22.13 -12.05 -13.33
CA ARG A 19 -22.45 -10.82 -12.60
C ARG A 19 -22.69 -11.07 -11.11
N VAL A 20 -23.43 -12.12 -10.76
CA VAL A 20 -23.64 -12.54 -9.36
C VAL A 20 -22.31 -12.91 -8.73
N ARG A 21 -21.45 -13.67 -9.41
CA ARG A 21 -20.09 -13.97 -8.93
C ARG A 21 -19.27 -12.70 -8.71
N GLN A 22 -19.34 -11.75 -9.62
CA GLN A 22 -18.63 -10.46 -9.49
C GLN A 22 -19.12 -9.66 -8.28
N GLU A 23 -20.44 -9.56 -8.07
CA GLU A 23 -21.00 -8.85 -6.90
C GLU A 23 -20.71 -9.56 -5.57
N LEU A 24 -20.64 -10.90 -5.57
CA LEU A 24 -20.22 -11.66 -4.39
C LEU A 24 -18.72 -11.52 -4.09
N ARG A 25 -17.88 -11.27 -5.12
CA ARG A 25 -16.43 -11.04 -4.95
C ARG A 25 -16.09 -9.63 -4.50
N ALA A 26 -16.75 -8.64 -5.09
CA ALA A 26 -16.55 -7.22 -4.82
C ALA A 26 -17.90 -6.49 -4.96
N PRO A 27 -18.67 -6.35 -3.86
CA PRO A 27 -19.99 -5.74 -3.92
C PRO A 27 -19.89 -4.27 -4.30
N SER A 28 -20.38 -3.95 -5.50
CA SER A 28 -20.33 -2.59 -6.05
C SER A 28 -21.47 -1.69 -5.57
N ASN A 29 -22.49 -2.26 -4.91
CA ASN A 29 -23.68 -1.53 -4.48
C ASN A 29 -24.19 -1.98 -3.10
N LYS A 30 -25.09 -1.17 -2.50
CA LYS A 30 -25.69 -1.46 -1.19
C LYS A 30 -26.39 -2.82 -1.13
N PHE A 31 -27.04 -3.23 -2.22
CA PHE A 31 -27.77 -4.51 -2.27
C PHE A 31 -26.80 -5.70 -2.19
N GLY A 32 -25.70 -5.67 -2.95
CA GLY A 32 -24.65 -6.69 -2.87
C GLY A 32 -24.06 -6.81 -1.46
N LYS A 33 -23.82 -5.67 -0.79
CA LYS A 33 -23.37 -5.65 0.61
C LYS A 33 -24.38 -6.30 1.55
N THR A 34 -25.66 -5.93 1.44
CA THR A 34 -26.75 -6.53 2.26
C THR A 34 -26.87 -8.04 2.06
N VAL A 35 -26.73 -8.52 0.82
CA VAL A 35 -26.76 -9.97 0.53
C VAL A 35 -25.57 -10.67 1.19
N ILE A 36 -24.40 -10.08 1.15
CA ILE A 36 -23.20 -10.64 1.81
C ILE A 36 -23.39 -10.66 3.33
N ASP A 37 -23.86 -9.57 3.92
CA ASP A 37 -24.14 -9.50 5.36
C ASP A 37 -25.16 -10.55 5.80
N PHE A 38 -26.19 -10.78 4.99
CA PHE A 38 -27.18 -11.84 5.22
C PHE A 38 -26.55 -13.24 5.14
N LEU A 39 -25.71 -13.48 4.14
CA LEU A 39 -24.99 -14.76 4.00
C LEU A 39 -24.02 -14.99 5.15
N LEU A 40 -23.35 -13.94 5.63
CA LEU A 40 -22.47 -14.01 6.80
C LEU A 40 -23.28 -14.34 8.08
N MET A 41 -24.43 -13.71 8.27
CA MET A 41 -25.33 -14.02 9.38
C MET A 41 -25.89 -15.44 9.28
N ALA A 42 -26.28 -15.89 8.10
CA ALA A 42 -26.76 -17.24 7.88
C ALA A 42 -25.66 -18.28 8.15
N LYS A 43 -24.42 -18.04 7.68
CA LYS A 43 -23.26 -18.93 7.97
C LYS A 43 -23.01 -19.04 9.48
N LYS A 44 -23.14 -17.96 10.25
CA LYS A 44 -22.99 -17.99 11.72
C LYS A 44 -24.10 -18.77 12.44
N ARG A 45 -25.28 -18.91 11.82
CA ARG A 45 -26.44 -19.60 12.42
C ARG A 45 -26.58 -21.07 12.03
N ILE A 46 -25.92 -21.50 10.96
CA ILE A 46 -25.92 -22.92 10.56
C ILE A 46 -24.72 -23.58 11.24
N PRO A 47 -24.92 -24.49 12.21
CA PRO A 47 -23.82 -25.31 12.71
C PRO A 47 -23.32 -26.11 11.50
N SER A 48 -22.11 -25.80 11.05
CA SER A 48 -21.54 -26.51 9.93
C SER A 48 -21.35 -27.98 10.37
N LEU A 49 -21.78 -28.92 9.55
CA LEU A 49 -21.27 -30.31 9.54
C LEU A 49 -19.76 -30.33 9.20
N ALA A 50 -19.09 -29.23 9.37
CA ALA A 50 -17.73 -28.97 8.98
C ALA A 50 -16.78 -29.47 10.06
N ALA A 51 -15.64 -29.92 9.63
CA ALA A 51 -14.47 -30.21 10.44
C ALA A 51 -14.30 -29.12 11.52
N LYS A 52 -13.99 -29.54 12.74
CA LYS A 52 -13.78 -28.67 13.88
C LYS A 52 -12.78 -27.58 13.46
N VAL A 53 -13.23 -26.33 13.40
CA VAL A 53 -12.35 -25.20 13.15
C VAL A 53 -11.29 -25.19 14.24
N ILE A 54 -10.03 -25.12 13.88
CA ILE A 54 -8.94 -25.00 14.83
C ILE A 54 -9.14 -23.66 15.54
N GLU A 55 -9.43 -23.68 16.82
CA GLU A 55 -9.41 -22.49 17.66
C GLU A 55 -7.95 -22.08 17.82
N ASP A 56 -7.57 -21.02 17.13
CA ASP A 56 -6.25 -20.42 17.16
C ASP A 56 -6.36 -18.98 17.64
N ASP A 57 -5.38 -18.52 18.39
CA ASP A 57 -5.26 -17.12 18.80
C ASP A 57 -4.84 -16.20 17.67
N LEU A 58 -4.65 -16.75 16.46
CA LEU A 58 -4.25 -16.04 15.26
C LEU A 58 -5.36 -16.01 14.21
N LEU A 59 -5.39 -14.93 13.44
CA LEU A 59 -6.20 -14.81 12.24
C LEU A 59 -5.40 -15.28 11.02
N TYR A 60 -6.05 -15.93 10.07
CA TYR A 60 -5.42 -16.30 8.79
C TYR A 60 -5.88 -15.37 7.67
N GLY A 61 -5.02 -14.39 7.35
CA GLY A 61 -5.27 -13.43 6.27
C GLY A 61 -4.93 -14.01 4.91
N ILE A 62 -5.91 -14.15 4.03
CA ILE A 62 -5.72 -14.72 2.70
C ILE A 62 -5.25 -13.64 1.71
N TYR A 63 -4.11 -13.88 1.09
CA TYR A 63 -3.59 -13.12 -0.04
C TYR A 63 -3.62 -13.97 -1.30
N ASP A 64 -4.74 -13.92 -2.01
CA ASP A 64 -4.98 -14.75 -3.19
C ASP A 64 -4.49 -14.04 -4.45
N LEU A 65 -3.49 -14.60 -5.12
CA LEU A 65 -2.82 -14.01 -6.28
C LEU A 65 -3.69 -13.95 -7.55
N ASP A 66 -4.90 -14.53 -7.54
CA ASP A 66 -5.87 -14.30 -8.62
C ASP A 66 -6.68 -13.02 -8.44
N VAL A 67 -6.62 -12.38 -7.25
CA VAL A 67 -7.37 -11.15 -6.94
C VAL A 67 -6.54 -10.07 -6.25
N CYS A 68 -5.34 -10.41 -5.78
CA CYS A 68 -4.42 -9.48 -5.12
C CYS A 68 -3.19 -9.22 -5.99
N ASP A 69 -2.89 -7.94 -6.22
CA ASP A 69 -1.78 -7.54 -7.07
C ASP A 69 -0.43 -7.73 -6.38
N LEU A 70 0.60 -8.11 -7.12
CA LEU A 70 1.98 -8.24 -6.62
C LEU A 70 2.63 -6.85 -6.49
N THR A 71 2.11 -6.04 -5.57
CA THR A 71 2.50 -4.64 -5.36
C THR A 71 2.50 -4.27 -3.88
N TYR A 72 2.72 -2.98 -3.60
CA TYR A 72 2.58 -2.39 -2.27
C TYR A 72 1.16 -2.47 -1.67
N VAL A 73 0.16 -2.93 -2.41
CA VAL A 73 -1.18 -3.29 -1.89
C VAL A 73 -1.09 -4.28 -0.73
N MET A 74 -0.06 -5.14 -0.69
CA MET A 74 0.22 -6.00 0.47
C MET A 74 0.28 -5.19 1.77
N GLY A 75 0.93 -4.02 1.78
CA GLY A 75 1.00 -3.17 2.99
C GLY A 75 -0.39 -2.72 3.49
N MET A 76 -1.31 -2.45 2.58
CA MET A 76 -2.71 -2.15 2.94
C MET A 76 -3.42 -3.38 3.51
N CYS A 77 -3.19 -4.56 2.91
CA CYS A 77 -3.75 -5.81 3.41
C CYS A 77 -3.23 -6.15 4.81
N LEU A 78 -1.96 -5.86 5.11
CA LEU A 78 -1.40 -6.08 6.46
C LEU A 78 -2.15 -5.28 7.52
N VAL A 79 -2.48 -4.02 7.22
CA VAL A 79 -3.27 -3.19 8.14
C VAL A 79 -4.71 -3.67 8.24
N ASP A 80 -5.33 -4.12 7.15
CA ASP A 80 -6.69 -4.70 7.19
C ASP A 80 -6.72 -6.00 8.01
N PHE A 81 -5.69 -6.84 7.89
CA PHE A 81 -5.54 -8.06 8.69
C PHE A 81 -5.29 -7.73 10.17
N GLU A 82 -4.49 -6.72 10.48
CA GLU A 82 -4.30 -6.24 11.85
C GLU A 82 -5.62 -5.75 12.46
N MET A 83 -6.37 -4.91 11.74
CA MET A 83 -7.66 -4.39 12.18
C MET A 83 -8.66 -5.52 12.44
N GLU A 84 -8.71 -6.51 11.56
CA GLU A 84 -9.60 -7.65 11.71
C GLU A 84 -9.16 -8.57 12.86
N ALA A 85 -7.85 -8.82 13.03
CA ALA A 85 -7.32 -9.57 14.14
C ALA A 85 -7.67 -8.90 15.49
N ARG A 86 -7.49 -7.57 15.60
CA ARG A 86 -7.91 -6.80 16.77
C ARG A 86 -9.41 -6.88 17.03
N ARG A 87 -10.24 -6.77 15.97
CA ARG A 87 -11.70 -6.86 16.07
C ARG A 87 -12.15 -8.24 16.60
N LYS A 88 -11.43 -9.29 16.23
CA LYS A 88 -11.69 -10.67 16.67
C LYS A 88 -10.95 -11.05 17.95
N ASN A 89 -10.28 -10.11 18.62
CA ASN A 89 -9.45 -10.34 19.82
C ASN A 89 -8.33 -11.39 19.59
N LYS A 90 -7.77 -11.47 18.37
CA LYS A 90 -6.63 -12.33 18.05
C LYS A 90 -5.32 -11.63 18.40
N GLN A 91 -4.29 -12.40 18.76
CA GLN A 91 -2.97 -11.89 19.15
C GLN A 91 -2.10 -11.50 17.96
N GLY A 92 -2.57 -11.73 16.74
CA GLY A 92 -1.89 -11.41 15.49
C GLY A 92 -2.53 -12.16 14.34
N PHE A 93 -1.82 -12.17 13.21
CA PHE A 93 -2.27 -12.90 12.04
C PHE A 93 -1.12 -13.62 11.32
N ILE A 94 -1.49 -14.64 10.58
CA ILE A 94 -0.62 -15.32 9.61
C ILE A 94 -1.15 -14.99 8.22
N ILE A 95 -0.26 -14.69 7.30
CA ILE A 95 -0.61 -14.49 5.89
C ILE A 95 -0.58 -15.84 5.18
N VAL A 96 -1.65 -16.14 4.47
CA VAL A 96 -1.75 -17.33 3.62
C VAL A 96 -1.75 -16.88 2.17
N ILE A 97 -0.65 -17.08 1.47
CA ILE A 97 -0.51 -16.75 0.06
C ILE A 97 -1.00 -17.93 -0.76
N VAL A 98 -2.02 -17.65 -1.57
CA VAL A 98 -2.63 -18.65 -2.48
C VAL A 98 -2.09 -18.42 -3.88
N PRO A 99 -1.45 -19.42 -4.53
CA PRO A 99 -0.88 -19.27 -5.85
C PRO A 99 -1.93 -18.87 -6.90
N SER A 100 -1.49 -18.13 -7.91
CA SER A 100 -2.33 -17.80 -9.07
C SER A 100 -2.72 -19.06 -9.85
N SER A 101 -3.92 -19.07 -10.41
CA SER A 101 -4.29 -20.05 -11.42
C SER A 101 -3.57 -19.75 -12.74
N LEU A 102 -3.25 -20.79 -13.51
CA LEU A 102 -2.56 -20.63 -14.81
C LEU A 102 -3.37 -19.78 -15.81
N ASP A 103 -4.71 -19.73 -15.63
CA ASP A 103 -5.65 -19.02 -16.50
C ASP A 103 -6.19 -17.71 -15.86
N SER A 104 -5.50 -17.13 -14.87
CA SER A 104 -6.00 -15.93 -14.20
C SER A 104 -5.92 -14.70 -15.10
N ASN A 105 -7.04 -14.35 -15.71
CA ASN A 105 -7.25 -13.07 -16.42
C ASN A 105 -7.86 -11.98 -15.50
N LEU A 106 -7.57 -12.02 -14.21
CA LEU A 106 -8.13 -11.08 -13.22
C LEU A 106 -7.24 -9.85 -12.99
N GLY A 107 -6.08 -9.79 -13.67
CA GLY A 107 -5.20 -8.64 -13.68
C GLY A 107 -5.76 -7.47 -14.50
N TRP A 108 -5.17 -6.31 -14.31
CA TRP A 108 -5.41 -5.16 -15.19
C TRP A 108 -4.67 -5.44 -16.49
N LYS A 109 -5.40 -5.51 -17.60
CA LYS A 109 -4.79 -5.83 -18.91
C LYS A 109 -3.64 -4.91 -19.26
N GLU A 110 -3.77 -3.64 -18.92
CA GLU A 110 -2.74 -2.62 -19.12
C GLU A 110 -1.50 -2.90 -18.26
N TYR A 111 -1.68 -3.32 -17.01
CA TYR A 111 -0.58 -3.70 -16.13
C TYR A 111 0.11 -4.98 -16.62
N ASP A 112 -0.66 -6.00 -16.96
CA ASP A 112 -0.14 -7.28 -17.46
C ASP A 112 0.58 -7.15 -18.81
N SER A 113 0.27 -6.12 -19.61
CA SER A 113 0.97 -5.83 -20.87
C SER A 113 2.38 -5.28 -20.67
N VAL A 114 2.67 -4.69 -19.51
CA VAL A 114 3.96 -4.03 -19.18
C VAL A 114 4.77 -4.82 -18.16
N ILE A 115 4.12 -5.57 -17.28
CA ILE A 115 4.75 -6.34 -16.20
C ILE A 115 4.69 -7.82 -16.55
N ASP A 116 5.80 -8.35 -17.01
CA ASP A 116 5.96 -9.76 -17.40
C ASP A 116 6.03 -10.71 -16.18
N ASN A 117 6.10 -12.01 -16.42
CA ASN A 117 6.14 -13.02 -15.37
C ASN A 117 7.43 -12.95 -14.52
N ASN A 118 8.57 -12.53 -15.10
CA ASN A 118 9.81 -12.37 -14.35
C ASN A 118 9.70 -11.18 -13.39
N SER A 119 9.14 -10.08 -13.87
CA SER A 119 8.84 -8.90 -13.04
C SER A 119 7.83 -9.21 -11.94
N LYS A 120 6.82 -10.06 -12.21
CA LYS A 120 5.86 -10.54 -11.20
C LYS A 120 6.56 -11.38 -10.13
N LEU A 121 7.42 -12.32 -10.52
CA LEU A 121 8.21 -13.14 -9.58
C LEU A 121 9.13 -12.27 -8.73
N TRP A 122 9.85 -11.33 -9.36
CA TRP A 122 10.70 -10.38 -8.66
C TRP A 122 9.91 -9.57 -7.62
N ARG A 123 8.72 -9.05 -8.00
CA ARG A 123 7.85 -8.29 -7.10
C ARG A 123 7.35 -9.14 -5.93
N PHE A 124 7.02 -10.39 -6.19
CA PHE A 124 6.64 -11.32 -5.13
C PHE A 124 7.77 -11.48 -4.09
N GLN A 125 8.99 -11.71 -4.56
CA GLN A 125 10.16 -11.96 -3.71
C GLN A 125 10.68 -10.70 -3.01
N ASN A 126 10.64 -9.54 -3.67
CA ASN A 126 11.32 -8.32 -3.21
C ASN A 126 10.35 -7.23 -2.70
N ILE A 127 9.05 -7.35 -2.95
CA ILE A 127 8.03 -6.43 -2.44
C ILE A 127 7.07 -7.18 -1.50
N VAL A 128 6.32 -8.14 -2.03
CA VAL A 128 5.21 -8.79 -1.31
C VAL A 128 5.69 -9.52 -0.06
N LEU A 129 6.64 -10.43 -0.20
CA LEU A 129 7.18 -11.18 0.95
C LEU A 129 7.89 -10.29 1.97
N PRO A 130 8.82 -9.38 1.58
CA PRO A 130 9.48 -8.54 2.56
C PRO A 130 8.55 -7.58 3.31
N LEU A 131 7.47 -7.09 2.69
CA LEU A 131 6.47 -6.25 3.36
C LEU A 131 5.85 -6.94 4.56
N THR A 132 5.65 -8.25 4.51
CA THR A 132 5.01 -9.01 5.60
C THR A 132 5.79 -8.92 6.91
N PHE A 133 7.12 -8.78 6.84
CA PHE A 133 8.00 -8.67 8.01
C PHE A 133 8.05 -7.26 8.61
N LEU A 134 7.40 -6.29 7.97
CA LEU A 134 7.30 -4.93 8.51
C LEU A 134 6.10 -4.75 9.46
N SER A 135 5.13 -5.68 9.47
CA SER A 135 4.02 -5.63 10.42
C SER A 135 4.36 -6.38 11.71
N PRO A 136 4.39 -5.71 12.87
CA PRO A 136 4.58 -6.39 14.15
C PRO A 136 3.47 -7.38 14.52
N TYR A 137 2.30 -7.23 13.90
CA TYR A 137 1.15 -8.13 14.08
C TYR A 137 1.22 -9.41 13.24
N CYS A 138 2.03 -9.41 12.17
CA CYS A 138 2.25 -10.59 11.34
C CYS A 138 3.16 -11.60 12.06
N ARG A 139 2.65 -12.79 12.32
CA ARG A 139 3.35 -13.86 13.04
C ARG A 139 3.99 -14.88 12.11
N GLY A 140 3.65 -14.85 10.81
CA GLY A 140 4.22 -15.74 9.82
C GLY A 140 3.55 -15.65 8.47
N VAL A 141 4.13 -16.36 7.52
CA VAL A 141 3.65 -16.44 6.14
C VAL A 141 3.61 -17.89 5.70
N TYR A 142 2.45 -18.33 5.22
CA TYR A 142 2.28 -19.61 4.56
C TYR A 142 2.12 -19.37 3.06
N VAL A 143 2.99 -19.94 2.27
CA VAL A 143 2.81 -20.00 0.81
C VAL A 143 2.28 -21.39 0.48
N LEU A 144 1.04 -21.47 0.06
CA LEU A 144 0.44 -22.75 -0.29
C LEU A 144 1.08 -23.28 -1.60
N PRO A 145 1.47 -24.56 -1.64
CA PRO A 145 2.12 -25.11 -2.82
C PRO A 145 1.18 -25.23 -4.03
N ARG A 146 -0.12 -25.38 -3.77
CA ARG A 146 -1.15 -25.50 -4.79
C ARG A 146 -2.38 -24.71 -4.40
N ARG A 147 -3.05 -24.14 -5.38
CA ARG A 147 -4.32 -23.43 -5.20
C ARG A 147 -5.43 -24.31 -4.60
N SER A 148 -5.48 -25.60 -4.97
CA SER A 148 -6.44 -26.57 -4.41
C SER A 148 -6.34 -26.72 -2.89
N ASP A 149 -5.17 -26.47 -2.32
CA ASP A 149 -4.95 -26.62 -0.88
C ASP A 149 -5.66 -25.52 -0.07
N ALA A 150 -5.97 -24.37 -0.72
CA ALA A 150 -6.73 -23.28 -0.11
C ALA A 150 -8.15 -23.69 0.30
N ILE A 151 -8.75 -24.62 -0.43
CA ILE A 151 -10.10 -25.16 -0.12
C ILE A 151 -10.09 -25.91 1.22
N ALA A 152 -9.10 -26.78 1.42
CA ALA A 152 -8.95 -27.53 2.66
C ALA A 152 -8.58 -26.58 3.83
N PHE A 153 -7.69 -25.63 3.56
CA PHE A 153 -7.25 -24.65 4.55
C PHE A 153 -8.42 -23.79 5.06
N ALA A 154 -9.22 -23.24 4.13
CA ALA A 154 -10.36 -22.38 4.48
C ALA A 154 -11.48 -23.11 5.25
N LYS A 155 -11.55 -24.46 5.15
CA LYS A 155 -12.53 -25.27 5.92
C LYS A 155 -12.13 -25.48 7.37
N THR A 156 -10.84 -25.41 7.67
CA THR A 156 -10.29 -25.80 8.98
C THR A 156 -9.78 -24.62 9.81
N HIS A 157 -9.63 -23.43 9.21
CA HIS A 157 -9.08 -22.25 9.87
C HIS A 157 -10.03 -21.05 9.81
N ASP A 158 -9.92 -20.13 10.77
CA ASP A 158 -10.63 -18.84 10.76
C ASP A 158 -9.93 -17.88 9.79
N VAL A 159 -10.38 -17.91 8.54
CA VAL A 159 -9.78 -17.13 7.46
C VAL A 159 -10.48 -15.78 7.24
N TYR A 160 -9.72 -14.80 6.80
CA TYR A 160 -10.21 -13.49 6.36
C TYR A 160 -9.61 -13.17 4.97
N PRO A 161 -10.40 -12.66 4.01
CA PRO A 161 -11.80 -12.18 4.13
C PRO A 161 -12.79 -13.29 4.46
N ASP A 162 -13.76 -12.95 5.29
CA ASP A 162 -14.84 -13.87 5.66
C ASP A 162 -15.51 -14.47 4.41
N LEU A 163 -15.94 -15.74 4.51
CA LEU A 163 -16.54 -16.52 3.41
C LEU A 163 -15.57 -16.88 2.26
N TYR A 164 -14.27 -16.61 2.37
CA TYR A 164 -13.32 -17.20 1.46
C TYR A 164 -13.32 -18.73 1.65
N ASP A 165 -13.45 -19.49 0.55
CA ASP A 165 -13.54 -20.95 0.55
C ASP A 165 -12.56 -21.61 -0.42
N GLY A 166 -11.65 -20.82 -1.03
CA GLY A 166 -10.69 -21.25 -2.05
C GLY A 166 -11.28 -21.32 -3.46
N ILE A 167 -12.62 -21.18 -3.60
CA ILE A 167 -13.35 -21.18 -4.88
C ILE A 167 -13.92 -19.79 -5.16
N ASN A 168 -14.61 -19.23 -4.16
CA ASN A 168 -15.12 -17.86 -4.23
C ASN A 168 -14.01 -16.89 -3.81
N LEU A 169 -13.28 -16.42 -4.82
CA LEU A 169 -12.16 -15.54 -4.64
C LEU A 169 -12.64 -14.21 -4.05
N ARG A 170 -11.97 -13.77 -2.97
CA ARG A 170 -12.28 -12.51 -2.30
C ARG A 170 -11.01 -11.75 -2.02
N LYS A 171 -11.08 -10.47 -2.31
CA LYS A 171 -10.09 -9.47 -1.92
C LYS A 171 -10.71 -8.61 -0.82
N GLY A 172 -9.95 -8.24 0.19
CA GLY A 172 -10.33 -7.21 1.13
C GLY A 172 -10.68 -5.91 0.38
N ASP A 173 -11.72 -5.20 0.82
CA ASP A 173 -12.08 -3.91 0.23
C ASP A 173 -11.15 -2.84 0.82
N ILE A 174 -10.05 -2.55 0.11
CA ILE A 174 -9.06 -1.54 0.49
C ILE A 174 -9.69 -0.15 0.61
N ASN A 175 -10.68 0.17 -0.22
CA ASN A 175 -11.40 1.44 -0.10
C ASN A 175 -12.22 1.48 1.18
N ASP A 176 -12.84 0.35 1.57
CA ASP A 176 -13.54 0.25 2.84
C ASP A 176 -12.57 0.44 4.03
N LEU A 177 -11.39 -0.16 3.97
CA LEU A 177 -10.34 0.07 4.95
C LEU A 177 -9.99 1.55 5.07
N ILE A 178 -9.51 2.16 3.99
CA ILE A 178 -8.95 3.53 3.98
C ILE A 178 -10.00 4.58 4.31
N TYR A 179 -11.22 4.47 3.76
CA TYR A 179 -12.21 5.55 3.83
C TYR A 179 -13.32 5.35 4.86
N ARG A 180 -13.43 4.16 5.46
CA ARG A 180 -14.49 3.85 6.43
C ARG A 180 -13.99 3.28 7.74
N LYS A 181 -13.08 2.27 7.70
CA LYS A 181 -12.58 1.63 8.92
C LYS A 181 -11.53 2.49 9.61
N LEU A 182 -10.66 3.14 8.85
CA LEU A 182 -9.61 4.03 9.34
C LEU A 182 -10.13 5.48 9.40
N ASP A 183 -10.97 5.78 10.38
CA ASP A 183 -11.65 7.06 10.52
C ASP A 183 -10.94 8.08 11.42
N ARG A 184 -9.84 7.68 12.09
CA ARG A 184 -9.01 8.52 12.98
C ARG A 184 -7.61 7.93 13.15
N PRO A 185 -6.62 8.71 13.65
CA PRO A 185 -5.31 8.19 14.03
C PRO A 185 -5.36 7.17 15.17
N GLY A 186 -4.33 6.31 15.28
CA GLY A 186 -4.11 5.41 16.40
C GLY A 186 -4.92 4.10 16.38
N LEU A 187 -5.60 3.77 15.28
CA LEU A 187 -6.39 2.54 15.16
C LEU A 187 -5.54 1.30 14.88
N PHE A 188 -4.33 1.45 14.38
CA PHE A 188 -3.42 0.37 14.02
C PHE A 188 -2.00 0.68 14.50
N GLU A 189 -1.21 -0.35 14.63
CA GLU A 189 0.24 -0.25 14.88
C GLU A 189 1.02 -0.06 13.57
N GLY A 190 0.54 -0.71 12.53
CA GLY A 190 0.96 -0.57 11.13
C GLY A 190 2.32 -1.19 10.82
N LEU A 191 3.05 -0.53 9.91
CA LEU A 191 4.32 -1.01 9.41
C LEU A 191 5.48 -0.34 10.17
N LYS A 192 6.52 -1.11 10.51
CA LYS A 192 7.67 -0.62 11.29
C LYS A 192 8.98 -1.19 10.79
N ALA A 193 10.03 -0.40 10.91
CA ALA A 193 11.39 -0.89 10.73
C ALA A 193 11.81 -1.79 11.91
N ASN A 194 12.64 -2.80 11.64
CA ASN A 194 13.30 -3.56 12.68
C ASN A 194 14.52 -2.81 13.23
N ILE A 195 14.94 -3.19 14.44
CA ILE A 195 16.05 -2.53 15.16
C ILE A 195 17.38 -2.62 14.38
N GLN A 196 17.66 -3.73 13.72
CA GLN A 196 18.87 -3.95 12.93
C GLN A 196 18.89 -3.02 11.72
N GLY A 197 17.75 -2.87 11.03
CA GLY A 197 17.61 -1.94 9.91
C GLY A 197 17.83 -0.49 10.34
N LEU A 198 17.25 -0.07 11.46
CA LEU A 198 17.47 1.28 12.02
C LEU A 198 18.93 1.53 12.35
N LYS A 199 19.60 0.53 12.98
CA LYS A 199 21.03 0.64 13.26
C LYS A 199 21.85 0.73 11.98
N TYR A 200 21.60 -0.14 11.01
CA TYR A 200 22.31 -0.13 9.73
C TYR A 200 22.17 1.22 9.02
N VAL A 201 20.96 1.75 8.92
CA VAL A 201 20.71 3.05 8.26
C VAL A 201 21.42 4.18 8.99
N LYS A 202 21.40 4.21 10.32
CA LYS A 202 22.13 5.20 11.11
C LYS A 202 23.64 5.14 10.84
N ASP A 203 24.23 3.95 10.86
CA ASP A 203 25.65 3.74 10.61
C ASP A 203 26.00 4.11 9.16
N TRP A 204 25.13 3.79 8.20
CA TRP A 204 25.29 4.14 6.79
C TRP A 204 25.24 5.66 6.57
N LEU A 205 24.25 6.35 7.12
CA LEU A 205 24.15 7.82 7.03
C LEU A 205 25.40 8.50 7.59
N HIS A 206 25.90 8.03 8.75
CA HIS A 206 27.14 8.51 9.33
C HIS A 206 28.35 8.28 8.42
N ALA A 207 28.49 7.07 7.87
CA ALA A 207 29.59 6.71 6.96
C ALA A 207 29.57 7.52 5.65
N GLN A 208 28.39 7.94 5.18
CA GLN A 208 28.24 8.83 4.02
C GLN A 208 28.40 10.32 4.35
N GLY A 209 28.65 10.67 5.61
CA GLY A 209 28.77 12.08 6.04
C GLY A 209 27.45 12.86 6.00
N VAL A 210 26.33 12.15 5.96
CA VAL A 210 24.98 12.77 5.91
C VAL A 210 24.66 13.38 7.25
N GLN A 211 24.41 14.70 7.25
CA GLN A 211 24.08 15.45 8.46
C GLN A 211 22.66 15.16 8.93
N PRO A 212 22.28 15.50 10.18
CA PRO A 212 20.89 15.48 10.66
C PRO A 212 19.93 16.25 9.73
N LEU A 213 18.63 16.07 9.92
CA LEU A 213 17.56 16.63 9.08
C LEU A 213 17.53 16.02 7.68
N VAL A 214 17.57 14.70 7.64
CA VAL A 214 17.45 13.93 6.40
C VAL A 214 16.09 14.13 5.76
N VAL A 215 16.08 14.52 4.50
CA VAL A 215 14.88 14.58 3.66
C VAL A 215 15.01 13.52 2.56
N THR A 216 14.18 12.50 2.58
CA THR A 216 14.21 11.46 1.53
C THR A 216 13.36 11.87 0.34
N ILE A 217 13.82 11.52 -0.85
CA ILE A 217 13.09 11.71 -2.11
C ILE A 217 13.02 10.36 -2.82
N THR A 218 11.83 9.77 -2.85
CA THR A 218 11.60 8.48 -3.53
C THR A 218 11.15 8.73 -4.95
N MET A 219 12.06 8.48 -5.88
CA MET A 219 11.82 8.65 -7.32
C MET A 219 10.94 7.52 -7.87
N ARG A 220 10.20 7.84 -8.91
CA ARG A 220 9.46 6.90 -9.74
C ARG A 220 9.87 7.09 -11.20
N ASP A 221 10.26 6.00 -11.83
CA ASP A 221 10.55 5.93 -13.25
C ASP A 221 10.10 4.57 -13.78
N SER A 222 8.84 4.46 -14.17
CA SER A 222 8.18 3.22 -14.55
C SER A 222 7.54 3.35 -15.92
N PRO A 223 7.60 2.31 -16.77
CA PRO A 223 6.90 2.31 -18.05
C PRO A 223 5.36 2.25 -17.89
N PHE A 224 4.85 1.86 -16.73
CA PHE A 224 3.41 1.84 -16.44
C PHE A 224 2.96 3.19 -15.91
N GLU A 225 2.00 3.85 -16.58
CA GLU A 225 1.47 5.18 -16.23
C GLU A 225 2.60 6.23 -16.07
N THR A 226 3.25 6.57 -17.17
CA THR A 226 4.41 7.50 -17.21
C THR A 226 4.08 8.90 -16.70
N GLY A 227 2.83 9.36 -16.78
CA GLY A 227 2.38 10.62 -16.17
C GLY A 227 2.55 10.70 -14.65
N ARG A 228 2.78 9.56 -14.00
CA ARG A 228 3.09 9.47 -12.56
C ARG A 228 4.59 9.51 -12.27
N ASN A 229 5.46 9.49 -13.29
CA ASN A 229 6.90 9.51 -13.08
C ASN A 229 7.36 10.86 -12.51
N SER A 230 8.44 10.81 -11.75
CA SER A 230 9.03 11.99 -11.11
C SER A 230 9.56 12.98 -12.14
N ASP A 231 9.29 14.27 -11.98
CA ASP A 231 9.98 15.33 -12.73
C ASP A 231 11.43 15.47 -12.22
N ILE A 232 12.36 14.81 -12.92
CA ILE A 232 13.77 14.77 -12.52
C ILE A 232 14.36 16.18 -12.38
N LYS A 233 13.97 17.14 -13.26
CA LYS A 233 14.48 18.51 -13.21
C LYS A 233 13.99 19.25 -11.97
N ALA A 234 12.70 19.10 -11.63
CA ALA A 234 12.12 19.71 -10.46
C ALA A 234 12.74 19.13 -9.18
N TRP A 235 12.84 17.80 -9.07
CA TRP A 235 13.43 17.16 -7.91
C TRP A 235 14.92 17.45 -7.75
N SER A 236 15.71 17.49 -8.82
CA SER A 236 17.12 17.89 -8.74
C SER A 236 17.28 19.36 -8.33
N SER A 237 16.42 20.24 -8.79
CA SER A 237 16.39 21.64 -8.34
C SER A 237 16.06 21.75 -6.84
N PHE A 238 15.11 20.97 -6.40
CA PHE A 238 14.71 20.92 -4.99
C PHE A 238 15.82 20.37 -4.08
N THR A 239 16.63 19.40 -4.54
CA THR A 239 17.77 18.94 -3.71
C THR A 239 18.80 20.05 -3.47
N ARG A 240 19.07 20.90 -4.48
CA ARG A 240 19.94 22.07 -4.28
C ARG A 240 19.36 23.06 -3.28
N TYR A 241 18.05 23.28 -3.34
CA TYR A 241 17.35 24.10 -2.37
C TYR A 241 17.50 23.55 -0.93
N LEU A 242 17.30 22.22 -0.74
CA LEU A 242 17.47 21.56 0.55
C LEU A 242 18.89 21.72 1.10
N LEU A 243 19.92 21.49 0.26
CA LEU A 243 21.33 21.66 0.65
C LEU A 243 21.63 23.08 1.08
N ALA A 244 21.15 24.08 0.34
CA ALA A 244 21.31 25.49 0.69
C ALA A 244 20.59 25.88 1.99
N ALA A 245 19.49 25.20 2.31
CA ALA A 245 18.73 25.40 3.56
C ALA A 245 19.24 24.55 4.75
N GLY A 246 20.35 23.81 4.59
CA GLY A 246 20.96 23.00 5.65
C GLY A 246 20.31 21.64 5.91
N TYR A 247 19.49 21.16 4.98
CA TYR A 247 18.94 19.80 5.01
C TYR A 247 19.80 18.82 4.21
N SER A 248 19.69 17.55 4.52
CA SER A 248 20.43 16.48 3.84
C SER A 248 19.51 15.65 2.94
N PRO A 249 19.44 15.95 1.64
CA PRO A 249 18.66 15.13 0.71
C PRO A 249 19.28 13.75 0.54
N VAL A 250 18.45 12.71 0.64
CA VAL A 250 18.79 11.32 0.32
C VAL A 250 17.82 10.81 -0.72
N VAL A 251 18.31 10.52 -1.91
CA VAL A 251 17.47 10.04 -3.02
C VAL A 251 17.43 8.52 -3.04
N ILE A 252 16.23 7.97 -3.15
CA ILE A 252 15.97 6.55 -3.42
C ILE A 252 15.51 6.45 -4.87
N PRO A 253 16.31 5.89 -5.78
CA PRO A 253 15.95 5.75 -7.19
C PRO A 253 14.85 4.69 -7.37
N ASP A 254 14.21 4.67 -8.54
CA ASP A 254 13.37 3.53 -8.93
C ASP A 254 14.26 2.30 -9.16
N THR A 255 13.68 1.13 -8.96
CA THR A 255 14.40 -0.14 -8.96
C THR A 255 15.12 -0.42 -10.28
N ASP A 256 14.41 -0.21 -11.40
CA ASP A 256 14.93 -0.52 -12.74
C ASP A 256 16.06 0.45 -13.15
N ASN A 257 16.06 1.66 -12.58
CA ASN A 257 17.01 2.74 -12.89
C ASN A 257 17.93 3.06 -11.70
N ALA A 258 18.11 2.12 -10.75
CA ALA A 258 18.87 2.35 -9.53
C ALA A 258 20.34 2.72 -9.78
N PHE A 259 20.91 2.29 -10.91
CA PHE A 259 22.32 2.53 -11.29
C PHE A 259 22.45 3.49 -12.50
N CYS A 260 21.35 4.11 -12.94
CA CYS A 260 21.43 5.10 -14.01
C CYS A 260 22.15 6.37 -13.58
N GLU A 261 22.59 7.14 -14.56
CA GLU A 261 23.32 8.39 -14.37
C GLU A 261 22.52 9.38 -13.51
N LYS A 262 23.20 9.97 -12.51
CA LYS A 262 22.59 10.86 -11.52
C LYS A 262 22.64 12.33 -11.95
N LEU A 263 22.33 12.59 -13.21
CA LEU A 263 22.39 13.94 -13.81
C LEU A 263 21.55 14.97 -13.03
N GLY A 264 22.17 16.06 -12.67
CA GLY A 264 21.52 17.17 -11.96
C GLY A 264 21.41 17.00 -10.44
N PHE A 265 21.94 15.90 -9.88
CA PHE A 265 21.94 15.61 -8.44
C PHE A 265 23.36 15.72 -7.83
N GLU A 266 24.12 16.73 -8.22
CA GLU A 266 25.47 16.94 -7.73
C GLU A 266 25.47 17.16 -6.20
N GLY A 267 26.35 16.46 -5.49
CA GLY A 267 26.46 16.54 -4.02
C GLY A 267 25.34 15.87 -3.23
N VAL A 268 24.45 15.13 -3.92
CA VAL A 268 23.32 14.45 -3.28
C VAL A 268 23.65 12.98 -3.02
N THR A 269 23.33 12.50 -1.84
CA THR A 269 23.51 11.10 -1.46
C THR A 269 22.38 10.23 -2.03
N PHE A 270 22.75 9.11 -2.66
CA PHE A 270 21.81 8.11 -3.17
C PHE A 270 21.91 6.85 -2.31
N PHE A 271 20.76 6.37 -1.82
CA PHE A 271 20.69 5.09 -1.12
C PHE A 271 20.03 4.06 -2.03
N THR A 272 20.82 3.53 -2.97
CA THR A 272 20.35 2.59 -4.02
C THR A 272 19.86 1.27 -3.45
N GLU A 273 20.47 0.80 -2.34
CA GLU A 273 20.07 -0.45 -1.66
C GLU A 273 18.63 -0.39 -1.17
N CYS A 274 18.13 0.80 -0.81
CA CYS A 274 16.74 0.99 -0.43
C CYS A 274 15.75 0.78 -1.58
N ALA A 275 16.21 0.84 -2.86
CA ALA A 275 15.36 0.49 -3.99
C ALA A 275 14.98 -1.00 -4.00
N TRP A 276 15.86 -1.86 -3.45
CA TRP A 276 15.75 -3.31 -3.45
C TRP A 276 15.38 -3.92 -2.08
N ASN A 277 15.74 -3.27 -0.99
CA ASN A 277 15.55 -3.79 0.37
C ASN A 277 14.47 -3.02 1.11
N MET A 278 13.30 -3.63 1.32
CA MET A 278 12.15 -3.03 2.01
C MET A 278 12.44 -2.72 3.47
N GLY A 279 13.24 -3.54 4.15
CA GLY A 279 13.61 -3.33 5.54
C GLY A 279 14.48 -2.07 5.73
N LEU A 280 15.49 -1.89 4.85
CA LEU A 280 16.34 -0.69 4.86
C LEU A 280 15.55 0.55 4.42
N ARG A 281 14.66 0.40 3.41
CA ARG A 281 13.77 1.48 2.97
C ARG A 281 12.88 1.96 4.11
N MET A 282 12.24 1.05 4.83
CA MET A 282 11.40 1.38 5.99
C MET A 282 12.22 2.06 7.09
N ALA A 283 13.43 1.56 7.38
CA ALA A 283 14.31 2.13 8.38
C ALA A 283 14.77 3.56 8.02
N LEU A 284 15.06 3.81 6.75
CA LEU A 284 15.40 5.14 6.27
C LEU A 284 14.22 6.10 6.42
N TYR A 285 13.01 5.65 6.06
CA TYR A 285 11.79 6.47 6.21
C TYR A 285 11.48 6.81 7.67
N GLU A 286 11.70 5.89 8.60
CA GLU A 286 11.53 6.16 10.04
C GLU A 286 12.62 7.09 10.61
N THR A 287 13.81 7.09 10.03
CA THR A 287 14.93 7.93 10.47
C THR A 287 14.84 9.35 9.92
N ALA A 288 14.20 9.52 8.77
CA ALA A 288 14.11 10.80 8.07
C ALA A 288 13.20 11.82 8.78
N TYR A 289 13.61 13.10 8.74
CA TYR A 289 12.77 14.22 9.16
C TYR A 289 11.50 14.33 8.31
N LEU A 290 11.64 14.12 6.98
CA LEU A 290 10.53 14.17 6.03
C LEU A 290 10.81 13.23 4.85
N ASN A 291 9.77 12.58 4.36
CA ASN A 291 9.81 11.70 3.21
C ASN A 291 8.96 12.26 2.07
N PHE A 292 9.56 12.50 0.92
CA PHE A 292 8.85 12.90 -0.29
C PHE A 292 8.61 11.73 -1.23
N PHE A 293 7.41 11.73 -1.80
CA PHE A 293 6.98 10.78 -2.83
C PHE A 293 6.30 11.54 -3.96
N THR A 294 6.44 11.05 -5.20
CA THR A 294 5.44 11.29 -6.23
C THR A 294 4.35 10.21 -6.14
N SER A 295 3.41 10.14 -7.07
CA SER A 295 2.33 9.15 -7.09
C SER A 295 2.86 7.72 -7.26
N ASN A 296 3.41 7.12 -6.23
CA ASN A 296 4.00 5.77 -6.24
C ASN A 296 3.51 4.88 -5.08
N GLY A 297 3.70 3.56 -5.22
CA GLY A 297 3.24 2.58 -4.23
C GLY A 297 4.04 2.59 -2.92
N CYS A 298 5.27 3.09 -2.93
CA CYS A 298 6.15 3.10 -1.74
C CYS A 298 5.60 3.96 -0.60
N VAL A 299 4.74 4.95 -0.89
CA VAL A 299 4.08 5.78 0.11
C VAL A 299 3.32 4.97 1.16
N VAL A 300 2.86 3.78 0.81
CA VAL A 300 2.17 2.86 1.73
C VAL A 300 3.00 2.56 2.98
N LEU A 301 4.32 2.51 2.87
CA LEU A 301 5.22 2.29 4.00
C LEU A 301 5.11 3.40 5.06
N THR A 302 5.11 4.65 4.61
CA THR A 302 5.00 5.82 5.51
C THR A 302 3.56 6.14 5.87
N MET A 303 2.61 5.90 4.97
CA MET A 303 1.20 6.12 5.19
C MET A 303 0.69 5.29 6.39
N PHE A 304 1.15 4.06 6.50
CA PHE A 304 0.79 3.15 7.58
C PHE A 304 1.87 3.04 8.68
N ASN A 305 2.70 4.06 8.82
CA ASN A 305 3.58 4.21 9.98
C ASN A 305 3.35 5.58 10.63
N PRO A 306 2.71 5.65 11.80
CA PRO A 306 2.42 6.92 12.48
C PRO A 306 3.66 7.74 12.88
N ARG A 307 4.86 7.12 12.92
CA ARG A 307 6.13 7.80 13.22
C ARG A 307 6.74 8.51 12.02
N CYS A 308 6.37 8.11 10.80
CA CYS A 308 6.88 8.70 9.58
C CYS A 308 6.14 10.00 9.23
N SER A 309 6.92 11.00 8.84
CA SER A 309 6.40 12.19 8.18
C SER A 309 6.48 12.00 6.67
N TYR A 310 5.46 12.43 5.93
CA TYR A 310 5.54 12.39 4.48
C TYR A 310 4.73 13.48 3.78
N ILE A 311 5.15 13.80 2.55
CA ILE A 311 4.36 14.54 1.57
C ILE A 311 4.33 13.70 0.28
N ALA A 312 3.14 13.29 -0.13
CA ALA A 312 2.92 12.58 -1.39
C ALA A 312 2.40 13.58 -2.44
N MET A 313 3.22 13.85 -3.47
CA MET A 313 2.95 14.80 -4.55
C MET A 313 2.28 14.14 -5.74
N ASN A 314 1.71 14.94 -6.65
CA ASN A 314 1.21 14.52 -7.94
C ASN A 314 0.19 13.36 -7.85
N LEU A 315 -0.77 13.47 -6.92
CA LEU A 315 -1.78 12.42 -6.68
C LEU A 315 -2.93 12.44 -7.71
N LEU A 316 -2.97 13.44 -8.60
CA LEU A 316 -3.86 13.53 -9.76
C LEU A 316 -3.03 13.79 -11.03
N PRO A 317 -2.17 12.86 -11.44
CA PRO A 317 -1.34 13.04 -12.62
C PRO A 317 -2.19 13.04 -13.89
N GLU A 318 -1.82 13.88 -14.84
CA GLU A 318 -2.47 13.94 -16.13
C GLU A 318 -2.38 12.59 -16.86
N GLY A 319 -3.48 12.15 -17.45
CA GLY A 319 -3.55 10.89 -18.21
C GLY A 319 -3.55 9.60 -17.36
N SER A 320 -3.58 9.68 -16.03
CA SER A 320 -3.73 8.48 -15.20
C SER A 320 -5.09 7.83 -15.39
N ILE A 321 -5.10 6.50 -15.47
CA ILE A 321 -6.32 5.67 -15.49
C ILE A 321 -6.70 5.16 -14.09
N VAL A 322 -5.80 5.25 -13.12
CA VAL A 322 -5.96 4.72 -11.75
C VAL A 322 -6.32 5.82 -10.77
N THR A 323 -5.58 6.94 -10.79
CA THR A 323 -5.74 8.06 -9.87
C THR A 323 -6.45 9.23 -10.54
N THR A 324 -7.78 9.13 -10.65
CA THR A 324 -8.64 10.16 -11.28
C THR A 324 -9.54 10.82 -10.25
N GLU A 325 -10.07 12.01 -10.57
CA GLU A 325 -11.07 12.67 -9.71
C GLU A 325 -12.30 11.79 -9.49
N GLU A 326 -12.75 11.06 -10.52
CA GLU A 326 -13.89 10.16 -10.44
C GLU A 326 -13.61 9.01 -9.48
N ALA A 327 -12.38 8.48 -9.47
CA ALA A 327 -11.97 7.44 -8.55
C ALA A 327 -12.02 7.93 -7.10
N TYR A 328 -11.48 9.13 -6.82
CA TYR A 328 -11.56 9.74 -5.48
C TYR A 328 -13.01 10.07 -5.07
N LYS A 329 -13.79 10.68 -5.94
CA LYS A 329 -15.23 10.97 -5.69
C LYS A 329 -16.04 9.70 -5.41
N LYS A 330 -15.76 8.61 -6.14
CA LYS A 330 -16.44 7.31 -5.97
C LYS A 330 -16.28 6.74 -4.56
N VAL A 331 -15.15 6.97 -3.93
CA VAL A 331 -14.85 6.51 -2.56
C VAL A 331 -15.18 7.57 -1.50
N GLY A 332 -15.70 8.73 -1.90
CA GLY A 332 -16.08 9.81 -1.01
C GLY A 332 -14.91 10.64 -0.47
N HIS A 333 -13.75 10.58 -1.14
CA HIS A 333 -12.61 11.41 -0.80
C HIS A 333 -12.73 12.81 -1.42
N VAL A 334 -12.47 13.83 -0.63
CA VAL A 334 -12.44 15.22 -1.09
C VAL A 334 -11.02 15.56 -1.54
N ILE A 335 -10.89 16.04 -2.77
CA ILE A 335 -9.59 16.46 -3.31
C ILE A 335 -9.04 17.62 -2.47
N GLY A 336 -7.81 17.48 -2.00
CA GLY A 336 -7.16 18.43 -1.10
C GLY A 336 -7.14 18.00 0.37
N ASP A 337 -7.97 17.05 0.76
CA ASP A 337 -7.97 16.51 2.11
C ASP A 337 -6.90 15.43 2.30
N ASN A 338 -6.44 15.27 3.55
CA ASN A 338 -5.64 14.12 3.96
C ASN A 338 -6.54 12.93 4.33
N TYR A 339 -5.95 11.74 4.43
CA TYR A 339 -6.66 10.61 5.03
C TYR A 339 -7.03 10.90 6.48
N LYS A 340 -8.20 10.44 6.93
CA LYS A 340 -8.70 10.67 8.30
C LYS A 340 -7.81 10.07 9.37
N PHE A 341 -7.09 9.00 9.07
CA PHE A 341 -6.13 8.36 9.98
C PHE A 341 -4.74 8.99 9.96
N ALA A 342 -4.47 9.89 9.00
CA ALA A 342 -3.20 10.59 8.92
C ALA A 342 -3.03 11.56 10.10
N ASN A 343 -1.82 11.63 10.64
CA ASN A 343 -1.47 12.69 11.58
C ASN A 343 -1.04 13.98 10.85
N GLN A 344 -0.82 15.06 11.60
CA GLN A 344 -0.48 16.37 11.04
C GLN A 344 0.83 16.42 10.23
N ARG A 345 1.70 15.40 10.36
CA ARG A 345 2.97 15.27 9.64
C ARG A 345 2.86 14.44 8.36
N GLN A 346 1.65 13.98 8.01
CA GLN A 346 1.36 13.10 6.91
C GLN A 346 0.42 13.80 5.93
N ARG A 347 0.91 14.13 4.73
CA ARG A 347 0.20 15.01 3.79
C ARG A 347 0.03 14.40 2.41
N MET A 348 -1.16 14.62 1.84
CA MET A 348 -1.49 14.36 0.44
C MET A 348 -1.47 15.68 -0.33
N CYS A 349 -0.73 15.74 -1.44
CA CYS A 349 -0.71 16.87 -2.34
C CYS A 349 -1.13 16.46 -3.74
N PHE A 350 -2.21 17.04 -4.22
CA PHE A 350 -2.78 16.73 -5.54
C PHE A 350 -2.19 17.56 -6.67
N LYS A 351 -1.35 18.54 -6.34
CA LYS A 351 -0.63 19.36 -7.31
C LYS A 351 0.50 18.56 -7.97
N PRO A 352 0.85 18.86 -9.23
CA PRO A 352 2.00 18.26 -9.88
C PRO A 352 3.30 18.59 -9.13
N ASP A 353 4.30 17.72 -9.26
CA ASP A 353 5.61 17.83 -8.62
C ASP A 353 6.56 18.80 -9.37
N THR A 354 6.08 20.02 -9.62
CA THR A 354 6.94 21.12 -10.08
C THR A 354 7.83 21.65 -8.98
N ASP A 355 8.97 22.24 -9.32
CA ASP A 355 9.92 22.82 -8.34
C ASP A 355 9.23 23.81 -7.38
N GLU A 356 8.36 24.68 -7.90
CA GLU A 356 7.59 25.65 -7.10
C GLU A 356 6.65 24.96 -6.11
N ASN A 357 5.89 23.96 -6.58
CA ASN A 357 4.94 23.25 -5.71
C ASN A 357 5.66 22.44 -4.63
N ILE A 358 6.76 21.75 -5.00
CA ILE A 358 7.54 20.96 -4.04
C ILE A 358 8.10 21.87 -2.93
N ARG A 359 8.71 23.01 -3.27
CA ARG A 359 9.24 23.96 -2.29
C ARG A 359 8.13 24.53 -1.41
N THR A 360 7.03 24.94 -2.00
CA THR A 360 5.88 25.48 -1.28
C THR A 360 5.37 24.51 -0.20
N GLU A 361 5.19 23.23 -0.58
CA GLU A 361 4.72 22.22 0.37
C GLU A 361 5.78 21.86 1.42
N PHE A 362 7.07 21.90 1.07
CA PHE A 362 8.16 21.72 2.03
C PHE A 362 8.20 22.87 3.05
N ASP A 363 8.20 24.11 2.60
CA ASP A 363 8.28 25.31 3.47
C ASP A 363 7.07 25.37 4.43
N ARG A 364 5.88 25.04 3.90
CA ARG A 364 4.68 24.90 4.71
C ARG A 364 4.83 23.79 5.76
N PHE A 365 5.41 22.64 5.39
CA PHE A 365 5.65 21.54 6.32
C PHE A 365 6.62 21.96 7.42
N VAL A 366 7.74 22.58 7.09
CA VAL A 366 8.76 23.05 8.04
C VAL A 366 8.17 24.09 9.00
N LYS A 367 7.37 25.02 8.49
CA LYS A 367 6.66 26.02 9.32
C LYS A 367 5.77 25.36 10.37
N ASP A 368 5.02 24.33 9.97
CA ASP A 368 4.06 23.64 10.84
C ASP A 368 4.75 22.61 11.77
N ASN A 369 5.95 22.16 11.41
CA ASN A 369 6.70 21.11 12.09
C ASN A 369 8.20 21.48 12.16
N PRO A 370 8.60 22.55 12.86
CA PRO A 370 9.99 22.98 12.91
C PRO A 370 10.90 21.88 13.48
N PRO A 371 12.13 21.73 12.96
CA PRO A 371 13.11 20.80 13.55
C PRO A 371 13.38 21.13 15.03
N ALA A 372 13.60 20.10 15.85
CA ALA A 372 13.77 20.25 17.30
C ALA A 372 14.90 21.23 17.73
N ASN A 373 15.89 21.49 16.86
CA ASN A 373 17.00 22.41 17.12
C ASN A 373 16.77 23.85 16.59
N SER A 374 15.59 24.16 16.04
CA SER A 374 15.26 25.51 15.54
C SER A 374 14.61 26.41 16.59
N ILE A 375 14.44 25.92 17.82
CA ILE A 375 14.08 26.76 18.95
C ILE A 375 15.39 27.42 19.45
N VAL A 376 15.90 28.39 18.70
CA VAL A 376 16.81 29.39 19.24
C VAL A 376 15.95 30.19 20.19
N GLU A 377 16.28 30.10 21.47
CA GLU A 377 15.77 30.96 22.53
C GLU A 377 15.88 32.43 22.07
N THR A 378 14.74 33.02 21.75
CA THR A 378 14.63 34.49 21.76
C THR A 378 14.43 34.87 23.22
N GLU A 379 15.53 35.13 23.92
CA GLU A 379 15.53 35.95 25.11
C GLU A 379 15.10 37.39 24.79
#